data_81c2e1b2d31fb468657030681b381f48
#
_entry.id   81c2e1b2d31fb468657030681b381f48
#
_cell.length_a   1.000
_cell.length_b   1.000
_cell.length_c   1.000
_cell.angle_alpha   90.00
_cell.angle_beta   90.00
_cell.angle_gamma   90.00
#
_symmetry.space_group_name_H-M   'P 1'
#
loop_
_entity.id
_entity.type
_entity.pdbx_description
1 polymer ?
#
loop_
_entity_poly.entity_id
_entity_poly.type
_entity_poly.pdbx_seq_one_letter_code
_entity_poly.pdbx_strand_id
1 'polypeptide(L)'
;MDIVNEKWPEIIEHLRVEHELSNVSFTTWIQPLKVYEIIDNTVFILVNMNASVEYIEKKYLLPLKVCISEVTGIDYEVVFVSEDDARISEIRSMSADASHKKKTRTA
;
A
#
# COMPACT_ATOMS: atom_id res chain seq x y z
N MET A 1 5.41 6.43 -13.29
CA MET A 1 5.80 6.43 -11.96
C MET A 1 4.72 6.95 -11.10
N ASP A 2 4.39 6.29 -10.10
CA ASP A 2 3.28 6.79 -9.35
C ASP A 2 3.75 7.59 -8.15
N ILE A 3 2.93 8.55 -7.77
CA ILE A 3 3.29 9.50 -6.76
C ILE A 3 3.34 8.85 -5.37
N VAL A 4 2.58 7.80 -5.14
CA VAL A 4 2.58 7.12 -3.84
C VAL A 4 3.93 6.48 -3.60
N ASN A 5 4.45 5.78 -4.60
CA ASN A 5 5.74 5.14 -4.48
C ASN A 5 6.85 6.17 -4.28
N GLU A 6 6.76 7.24 -5.04
CA GLU A 6 7.74 8.30 -4.97
C GLU A 6 7.77 8.96 -3.60
N LYS A 7 6.60 9.14 -3.02
CA LYS A 7 6.49 9.84 -1.75
C LYS A 7 6.34 8.91 -0.55
N TRP A 8 6.54 7.62 -0.76
CA TRP A 8 6.34 6.66 0.30
C TRP A 8 7.13 6.97 1.58
N PRO A 9 8.40 7.31 1.51
CA PRO A 9 9.13 7.66 2.74
C PRO A 9 8.51 8.83 3.47
N GLU A 10 8.01 9.80 2.73
CA GLU A 10 7.37 10.97 3.30
C GLU A 10 6.03 10.59 3.94
N ILE A 11 5.30 9.69 3.29
CA ILE A 11 4.01 9.23 3.78
C ILE A 11 4.15 8.51 5.12
N ILE A 12 5.10 7.58 5.21
CA ILE A 12 5.26 6.84 6.46
C ILE A 12 5.83 7.71 7.57
N GLU A 13 6.64 8.68 7.22
CA GLU A 13 7.15 9.62 8.22
C GLU A 13 6.02 10.49 8.74
N HIS A 14 5.13 10.92 7.87
CA HIS A 14 3.97 11.69 8.25
C HIS A 14 3.10 10.89 9.22
N LEU A 15 2.93 9.61 8.93
CA LEU A 15 2.17 8.72 9.80
C LEU A 15 2.82 8.61 11.17
N ARG A 16 4.14 8.46 11.20
CA ARG A 16 4.86 8.34 12.44
C ARG A 16 4.67 9.57 13.33
N VAL A 17 4.76 10.73 12.74
CA VAL A 17 4.66 11.98 13.47
C VAL A 17 3.22 12.25 13.93
N GLU A 18 2.27 12.12 13.00
CA GLU A 18 0.87 12.42 13.29
C GLU A 18 0.29 11.54 14.39
N HIS A 19 0.69 10.30 14.43
CA HIS A 19 0.15 9.36 15.40
C HIS A 19 1.13 9.04 16.51
N GLU A 20 2.21 9.81 16.57
CA GLU A 20 3.19 9.70 17.65
C GLU A 20 3.63 8.26 17.88
N LEU A 21 3.96 7.59 16.80
CA LEU A 21 4.38 6.19 16.88
C LEU A 21 5.74 6.09 17.54
N SER A 22 5.89 5.10 18.44
CA SER A 22 7.17 4.85 19.05
C SER A 22 8.11 4.26 18.00
N ASN A 23 9.41 4.31 18.27
CA ASN A 23 10.38 3.69 17.40
C ASN A 23 10.10 2.23 17.19
N VAL A 24 9.69 1.53 18.25
CA VAL A 24 9.41 0.10 18.17
C VAL A 24 8.21 -0.14 17.25
N SER A 25 7.13 0.60 17.44
CA SER A 25 5.95 0.44 16.62
C SER A 25 6.24 0.75 15.17
N PHE A 26 6.94 1.85 14.92
CA PHE A 26 7.25 2.25 13.56
C PHE A 26 8.12 1.21 12.87
N THR A 27 9.18 0.79 13.53
CA THR A 27 10.12 -0.16 12.94
C THR A 27 9.49 -1.52 12.72
N THR A 28 8.63 -1.93 13.65
CA THR A 28 8.03 -3.26 13.59
C THR A 28 6.90 -3.34 12.57
N TRP A 29 6.03 -2.31 12.54
CA TRP A 29 4.78 -2.41 11.79
C TRP A 29 4.75 -1.60 10.51
N ILE A 30 5.38 -0.44 10.51
CA ILE A 30 5.25 0.50 9.39
C ILE A 30 6.43 0.45 8.43
N GLN A 31 7.63 0.48 8.97
CA GLN A 31 8.82 0.52 8.15
C GLN A 31 8.94 -0.65 7.16
N PRO A 32 8.54 -1.87 7.54
CA PRO A 32 8.63 -2.99 6.59
C PRO A 32 7.59 -2.97 5.48
N LEU A 33 6.58 -2.10 5.58
CA LEU A 33 5.53 -2.05 4.57
C LEU A 33 6.08 -1.55 3.24
N LYS A 34 5.58 -2.12 2.16
CA LYS A 34 6.01 -1.72 0.82
C LYS A 34 4.81 -1.57 -0.08
N VAL A 35 4.87 -0.60 -0.97
CA VAL A 35 3.84 -0.48 -1.99
C VAL A 35 4.04 -1.60 -2.98
N TYR A 36 3.04 -2.47 -3.10
CA TYR A 36 3.13 -3.60 -3.99
C TYR A 36 2.65 -3.22 -5.39
N GLU A 37 1.47 -2.62 -5.46
CA GLU A 37 0.90 -2.24 -6.74
C GLU A 37 -0.16 -1.16 -6.52
N ILE A 38 -0.43 -0.37 -7.54
CA ILE A 38 -1.50 0.61 -7.48
C ILE A 38 -2.37 0.40 -8.70
N ILE A 39 -3.65 0.11 -8.48
CA ILE A 39 -4.60 -0.17 -9.54
C ILE A 39 -5.86 0.64 -9.28
N ASP A 40 -6.22 1.50 -10.22
CA ASP A 40 -7.46 2.29 -10.14
C ASP A 40 -7.65 2.99 -8.80
N ASN A 41 -6.70 3.75 -8.37
CA ASN A 41 -6.77 4.49 -7.11
C ASN A 41 -6.81 3.60 -5.87
N THR A 42 -6.40 2.34 -6.01
CA THR A 42 -6.25 1.45 -4.86
C THR A 42 -4.78 1.13 -4.69
N VAL A 43 -4.26 1.40 -3.51
CA VAL A 43 -2.87 1.10 -3.18
C VAL A 43 -2.83 -0.24 -2.45
N PHE A 44 -2.14 -1.20 -3.03
CA PHE A 44 -1.94 -2.50 -2.40
C PHE A 44 -0.62 -2.48 -1.68
N ILE A 45 -0.65 -2.68 -0.37
CA ILE A 45 0.53 -2.58 0.47
C ILE A 45 0.92 -3.96 0.97
N LEU A 46 2.15 -4.34 0.68
CA LEU A 46 2.65 -5.65 1.05
C LEU A 46 3.10 -5.66 2.49
N VAL A 47 2.58 -6.62 3.25
CA VAL A 47 2.95 -6.83 4.64
C VAL A 47 3.84 -8.05 4.67
N ASN A 48 4.95 -7.95 5.37
CA ASN A 48 5.95 -9.04 5.35
C ASN A 48 5.56 -10.25 6.19
N MET A 49 4.50 -10.17 6.98
CA MET A 49 4.06 -11.31 7.78
C MET A 49 2.56 -11.47 7.65
N ASN A 50 2.17 -12.65 7.17
CA ASN A 50 0.78 -12.96 6.96
C ASN A 50 -0.07 -12.75 8.22
N ALA A 51 0.46 -13.15 9.36
CA ALA A 51 -0.28 -13.03 10.62
C ALA A 51 -0.51 -11.59 11.05
N SER A 52 0.24 -10.65 10.48
CA SER A 52 0.14 -9.25 10.89
C SER A 52 -0.86 -8.45 10.07
N VAL A 53 -1.36 -9.01 8.97
CA VAL A 53 -2.21 -8.26 8.06
C VAL A 53 -3.43 -7.71 8.77
N GLU A 54 -4.13 -8.56 9.50
CA GLU A 54 -5.35 -8.15 10.17
C GLU A 54 -5.10 -7.08 11.22
N TYR A 55 -4.04 -7.24 11.97
CA TYR A 55 -3.69 -6.27 13.01
C TYR A 55 -3.38 -4.91 12.39
N ILE A 56 -2.56 -4.91 11.35
CA ILE A 56 -2.16 -3.67 10.69
C ILE A 56 -3.36 -3.01 10.03
N GLU A 57 -4.21 -3.81 9.44
CA GLU A 57 -5.40 -3.31 8.78
C GLU A 57 -6.31 -2.59 9.78
N LYS A 58 -6.55 -3.22 10.90
CA LYS A 58 -7.41 -2.63 11.91
C LYS A 58 -6.85 -1.36 12.51
N LYS A 59 -5.56 -1.34 12.71
CA LYS A 59 -4.93 -0.24 13.42
C LYS A 59 -4.49 0.90 12.51
N TYR A 60 -4.01 0.57 11.32
CA TYR A 60 -3.35 1.58 10.49
C TYR A 60 -4.00 1.88 9.17
N LEU A 61 -5.07 1.17 8.80
CA LEU A 61 -5.68 1.41 7.49
C LEU A 61 -6.14 2.84 7.30
N LEU A 62 -6.98 3.32 8.19
CA LEU A 62 -7.49 4.68 8.09
C LEU A 62 -6.40 5.72 8.26
N PRO A 63 -5.55 5.60 9.27
CA PRO A 63 -4.46 6.57 9.42
C PRO A 63 -3.58 6.64 8.18
N LEU A 64 -3.24 5.49 7.61
CA LEU A 64 -2.37 5.48 6.44
C LEU A 64 -3.09 6.06 5.23
N LYS A 65 -4.37 5.72 5.07
CA LYS A 65 -5.16 6.27 3.98
C LYS A 65 -5.19 7.79 4.04
N VAL A 66 -5.39 8.33 5.22
CA VAL A 66 -5.41 9.77 5.41
C VAL A 66 -4.05 10.39 5.10
N CYS A 67 -2.98 9.76 5.56
CA CYS A 67 -1.63 10.27 5.30
C CYS A 67 -1.31 10.27 3.81
N ILE A 68 -1.71 9.23 3.11
CA ILE A 68 -1.48 9.19 1.66
C ILE A 68 -2.21 10.34 1.00
N SER A 69 -3.46 10.57 1.40
CA SER A 69 -4.25 11.66 0.85
C SER A 69 -3.61 13.02 1.14
N GLU A 70 -3.12 13.20 2.35
CA GLU A 70 -2.52 14.47 2.75
C GLU A 70 -1.22 14.75 2.03
N VAL A 71 -0.42 13.73 1.82
CA VAL A 71 0.88 13.91 1.18
C VAL A 71 0.75 14.02 -0.33
N THR A 72 -0.10 13.22 -0.94
CA THR A 72 -0.23 13.19 -2.39
C THR A 72 -1.31 14.10 -2.94
N GLY A 73 -2.28 14.46 -2.09
CA GLY A 73 -3.43 15.24 -2.56
C GLY A 73 -4.47 14.42 -3.30
N ILE A 74 -4.35 13.11 -3.27
CA ILE A 74 -5.24 12.21 -3.99
C ILE A 74 -5.84 11.20 -3.02
N ASP A 75 -7.14 10.94 -3.16
CA ASP A 75 -7.82 9.95 -2.34
C ASP A 75 -7.57 8.56 -2.92
N TYR A 76 -6.89 7.73 -2.16
CA TYR A 76 -6.66 6.35 -2.54
C TYR A 76 -7.36 5.42 -1.56
N GLU A 77 -7.78 4.26 -2.06
CA GLU A 77 -8.16 3.17 -1.18
C GLU A 77 -6.89 2.40 -0.82
N VAL A 78 -6.89 1.77 0.33
CA VAL A 78 -5.73 1.04 0.80
C VAL A 78 -6.12 -0.39 1.12
N VAL A 79 -5.35 -1.34 0.60
CA VAL A 79 -5.56 -2.77 0.87
C VAL A 79 -4.22 -3.36 1.29
N PHE A 80 -4.19 -4.04 2.43
CA PHE A 80 -3.00 -4.72 2.88
C PHE A 80 -3.02 -6.17 2.44
N VAL A 81 -1.93 -6.64 1.89
CA VAL A 81 -1.80 -8.03 1.46
C VAL A 81 -0.48 -8.59 1.96
N SER A 82 -0.42 -9.90 2.15
CA SER A 82 0.84 -10.56 2.52
C SER A 82 1.36 -11.32 1.33
N GLU A 83 2.61 -11.74 1.41
CA GLU A 83 3.21 -12.49 0.31
C GLU A 83 2.52 -13.82 0.05
N ASP A 84 1.88 -14.36 1.10
CA ASP A 84 1.18 -15.63 0.97
C ASP A 84 -0.29 -15.46 0.60
N ASP A 85 -0.72 -14.24 0.40
CA ASP A 85 -2.12 -13.96 0.11
C ASP A 85 -2.46 -14.37 -1.30
N ALA A 86 -3.56 -15.12 -1.45
CA ALA A 86 -4.00 -15.54 -2.78
C ALA A 86 -4.29 -14.36 -3.68
N ARG A 87 -4.64 -13.22 -3.09
CA ARG A 87 -4.93 -12.01 -3.86
C ARG A 87 -3.71 -11.50 -4.60
N ILE A 88 -2.52 -11.89 -4.18
CA ILE A 88 -1.29 -11.47 -4.86
C ILE A 88 -1.33 -11.89 -6.33
N SER A 89 -1.75 -13.11 -6.58
CA SER A 89 -1.87 -13.61 -7.94
C SER A 89 -2.88 -12.82 -8.74
N GLU A 90 -4.01 -12.53 -8.11
CA GLU A 90 -5.06 -11.76 -8.77
C GLU A 90 -4.61 -10.35 -9.08
N ILE A 91 -3.92 -9.72 -8.14
CA ILE A 91 -3.41 -8.37 -8.33
C ILE A 91 -2.43 -8.35 -9.50
N ARG A 92 -1.56 -9.34 -9.55
CA ARG A 92 -0.59 -9.44 -10.62
C ARG A 92 -1.29 -9.61 -11.96
N SER A 93 -2.34 -10.41 -11.99
CA SER A 93 -3.13 -10.62 -13.19
C SER A 93 -3.81 -9.36 -13.64
N MET A 94 -4.38 -8.61 -12.71
CA MET A 94 -5.03 -7.36 -13.04
C MET A 94 -4.06 -6.37 -13.63
N SER A 95 -2.86 -6.30 -13.06
CA SER A 95 -1.84 -5.42 -13.56
C SER A 95 -1.41 -5.82 -14.96
N ALA A 96 -1.24 -7.11 -15.19
CA ALA A 96 -0.87 -7.63 -16.50
C ALA A 96 -1.96 -7.36 -17.53
N ASP A 97 -3.21 -7.57 -17.13
CA ASP A 97 -4.33 -7.33 -18.00
C ASP A 97 -4.40 -5.87 -18.41
N ALA A 98 -4.19 -4.98 -17.47
CA ALA A 98 -4.20 -3.56 -17.78
C ALA A 98 -3.12 -3.22 -18.77
N SER A 99 -1.95 -3.80 -18.60
CA SER A 99 -0.86 -3.61 -19.53
C SER A 99 -1.19 -4.14 -20.88
N HIS A 100 -1.76 -5.32 -20.93
CA HIS A 100 -2.14 -5.94 -22.17
C HIS A 100 -3.18 -5.12 -22.90
N LYS A 101 -4.16 -4.63 -22.21
CA LYS A 101 -5.15 -3.81 -22.81
C LYS A 101 -4.56 -2.62 -23.49
N LYS A 102 -3.62 -2.02 -22.87
CA LYS A 102 -2.95 -0.94 -23.45
C LYS A 102 -2.26 -1.32 -24.71
N LYS A 103 -1.66 -2.47 -24.69
CA LYS A 103 -0.94 -2.91 -25.79
C LYS A 103 -1.78 -3.39 -26.83
N THR A 104 -2.68 -3.96 -26.68
CA THR A 104 -3.29 -4.49 -27.61
C THR A 104 -4.24 -5.10 -27.49
N ARG A 105 -4.36 -5.35 -27.08
CA ARG A 105 -5.10 -5.93 -26.91
C ARG A 105 -5.25 -6.58 -27.81
N THR A 106 -4.87 -6.63 -28.36
CA THR A 106 -4.84 -7.17 -29.21
C THR A 106 -4.86 -8.14 -29.26
N ALA A 107 -4.74 -8.30 -29.04
CA ALA A 107 -4.62 -9.35 -29.13
C ALA A 107 -5.14 -10.03 -29.50
#